data_f50cf928e3c7cc0f0a92560a6a035227
#
_entry.id   f50cf928e3c7cc0f0a92560a6a035227
#
_cell.length_a   1.000
_cell.length_b   1.000
_cell.length_c   1.000
_cell.angle_alpha   90.00
_cell.angle_beta   90.00
_cell.angle_gamma   90.00
#
_symmetry.space_group_name_H-M   'P 1'
#
loop_
_entity.id
_entity.type
_entity.pdbx_description
1 polymer ?
#
loop_
_entity_poly.entity_id
_entity_poly.type
_entity_poly.pdbx_seq_one_letter_code
_entity_poly.pdbx_strand_id
1 'polypeptide(L)'
;MLFRSDLWIVGRIDDMIISGGENVHPLEIEEHLVRHPAVQEAAVIGVPDERLGQLVTAYIVAAGPVTDEELDDHCLASPDLARFKRPRTYIFVDELPKSASGKLLRRLLKEEQ
;
A
#
# COMPACT_ATOMS: atom_id res chain seq x y z
N MET A 1 23.87 -6.87 -14.07
CA MET A 1 23.01 -7.12 -14.08
C MET A 1 22.57 -7.47 -14.02
N LEU A 2 22.52 -7.30 -13.72
CA LEU A 2 21.73 -7.58 -13.69
C LEU A 2 21.36 -7.86 -13.62
N PHE A 3 21.37 -7.81 -13.34
CA PHE A 3 20.62 -8.09 -13.28
C PHE A 3 20.28 -8.16 -12.91
N ARG A 4 20.35 -7.87 -12.69
CA ARG A 4 19.68 -7.99 -12.29
C ARG A 4 18.94 -7.91 -12.17
N SER A 5 18.87 -7.76 -12.11
CA SER A 5 17.88 -7.77 -11.96
C SER A 5 17.33 -7.65 -11.81
N ASP A 6 17.24 -7.32 -11.67
CA ASP A 6 16.45 -7.36 -11.48
C ASP A 6 15.72 -7.05 -11.30
N LEU A 7 16.00 -6.67 -10.86
CA LEU A 7 15.07 -6.32 -10.66
C LEU A 7 14.06 -5.17 -10.64
N TRP A 8 13.88 -4.20 -11.04
CA TRP A 8 12.83 -3.34 -11.48
C TRP A 8 11.51 -4.05 -11.70
N ILE A 9 11.41 -5.19 -11.27
CA ILE A 9 10.19 -5.97 -11.41
C ILE A 9 9.14 -5.42 -10.46
N VAL A 10 7.94 -5.27 -10.98
CA VAL A 10 6.78 -4.85 -10.21
C VAL A 10 6.55 -5.85 -9.08
N GLY A 11 6.30 -5.35 -7.86
CA GLY A 11 6.09 -6.22 -6.72
C GLY A 11 7.36 -6.87 -6.21
N ARG A 12 8.38 -6.08 -6.00
CA ARG A 12 9.64 -6.57 -5.51
C ARG A 12 9.46 -7.33 -4.19
N ILE A 13 10.27 -8.35 -3.99
CA ILE A 13 10.16 -9.21 -2.81
C ILE A 13 10.29 -8.43 -1.50
N ASP A 14 11.22 -7.46 -1.46
CA ASP A 14 11.44 -6.69 -0.25
C ASP A 14 10.32 -5.73 0.08
N ASP A 15 9.36 -5.53 -0.84
CA ASP A 15 8.17 -4.72 -0.57
C ASP A 15 7.01 -5.57 -0.09
N MET A 16 7.11 -6.89 -0.20
CA MET A 16 6.03 -7.77 0.21
C MET A 16 5.77 -7.67 1.71
N ILE A 17 4.50 -7.66 2.07
CA ILE A 17 4.08 -7.59 3.46
C ILE A 17 3.67 -8.97 3.92
N ILE A 18 4.15 -9.40 5.08
CA ILE A 18 3.73 -10.66 5.68
C ILE A 18 2.94 -10.31 6.93
N SER A 19 1.63 -10.48 6.85
CA SER A 19 0.74 -10.11 7.93
C SER A 19 -0.09 -11.33 8.34
N GLY A 20 0.02 -11.70 9.61
CA GLY A 20 -0.70 -12.87 10.11
C GLY A 20 -0.35 -14.16 9.38
N GLY A 21 0.87 -14.27 8.88
CA GLY A 21 1.32 -15.44 8.14
C GLY A 21 0.92 -15.45 6.67
N GLU A 22 0.22 -14.40 6.21
CA GLU A 22 -0.22 -14.31 4.82
C GLU A 22 0.62 -13.30 4.04
N ASN A 23 0.92 -13.64 2.80
CA ASN A 23 1.67 -12.74 1.91
C ASN A 23 0.73 -11.72 1.28
N VAL A 24 1.08 -10.45 1.43
CA VAL A 24 0.26 -9.36 0.90
C VAL A 24 1.14 -8.51 -0.01
N HIS A 25 0.72 -8.38 -1.27
CA HIS A 25 1.46 -7.60 -2.25
C HIS A 25 0.93 -6.17 -2.27
N PRO A 26 1.78 -5.18 -1.92
CA PRO A 26 1.33 -3.79 -1.84
C PRO A 26 0.68 -3.29 -3.12
N LEU A 27 1.22 -3.67 -4.27
CA LEU A 27 0.74 -3.19 -5.55
C LEU A 27 -0.71 -3.57 -5.81
N GLU A 28 -1.09 -4.77 -5.40
CA GLU A 28 -2.47 -5.25 -5.57
C GLU A 28 -3.45 -4.34 -4.84
N ILE A 29 -3.09 -3.95 -3.61
CA ILE A 29 -3.94 -3.10 -2.79
C ILE A 29 -3.94 -1.68 -3.34
N GLU A 30 -2.77 -1.17 -3.73
CA GLU A 30 -2.66 0.17 -4.29
C GLU A 30 -3.53 0.34 -5.52
N GLU A 31 -3.49 -0.64 -6.42
CA GLU A 31 -4.30 -0.58 -7.63
C GLU A 31 -5.79 -0.58 -7.32
N HIS A 32 -6.17 -1.33 -6.30
CA HIS A 32 -7.57 -1.39 -5.91
C HIS A 32 -8.03 -0.07 -5.28
N LEU A 33 -7.19 0.53 -4.45
CA LEU A 33 -7.54 1.79 -3.79
C LEU A 33 -7.69 2.94 -4.79
N VAL A 34 -6.82 3.01 -5.80
CA VAL A 34 -6.90 4.12 -6.77
C VAL A 34 -8.10 4.02 -7.69
N ARG A 35 -8.83 2.91 -7.67
CA ARG A 35 -10.08 2.80 -8.40
C ARG A 35 -11.19 3.63 -7.75
N HIS A 36 -11.03 3.97 -6.48
CA HIS A 36 -11.98 4.83 -5.79
C HIS A 36 -11.84 6.25 -6.31
N PRO A 37 -12.95 6.91 -6.71
CA PRO A 37 -12.86 8.25 -7.33
C PRO A 37 -12.27 9.33 -6.44
N ALA A 38 -12.31 9.16 -5.12
CA ALA A 38 -11.77 10.14 -4.19
C ALA A 38 -10.29 9.88 -3.85
N VAL A 39 -9.67 8.86 -4.43
CA VAL A 39 -8.25 8.55 -4.20
C VAL A 39 -7.45 8.96 -5.42
N GLN A 40 -6.48 9.86 -5.22
CA GLN A 40 -5.58 10.28 -6.28
C GLN A 40 -4.37 9.36 -6.37
N GLU A 41 -3.77 9.03 -5.23
CA GLU A 41 -2.63 8.14 -5.16
C GLU A 41 -2.73 7.31 -3.89
N ALA A 42 -2.12 6.14 -3.92
CA ALA A 42 -2.06 5.26 -2.75
C ALA A 42 -0.73 4.55 -2.70
N ALA A 43 -0.19 4.40 -1.50
CA ALA A 43 1.03 3.63 -1.26
C ALA A 43 0.78 2.74 -0.05
N VAL A 44 1.13 1.47 -0.17
CA VAL A 44 0.88 0.49 0.88
C VAL A 44 2.21 -0.07 1.37
N ILE A 45 2.39 -0.08 2.69
CA ILE A 45 3.60 -0.64 3.31
C ILE A 45 3.20 -1.54 4.48
N GLY A 46 4.15 -2.36 4.93
CA GLY A 46 3.99 -3.12 6.16
C GLY A 46 4.73 -2.42 7.29
N VAL A 47 4.02 -2.17 8.38
CA VAL A 47 4.59 -1.55 9.57
C VAL A 47 4.75 -2.65 10.62
N PRO A 48 5.89 -2.72 11.31
CA PRO A 48 6.10 -3.77 12.32
C PRO A 48 4.96 -3.82 13.33
N ASP A 49 4.51 -5.03 13.63
CA ASP A 49 3.42 -5.25 14.57
C ASP A 49 3.70 -6.52 15.38
N GLU A 50 3.51 -6.46 16.68
CA GLU A 50 3.85 -7.57 17.57
C GLU A 50 3.02 -8.83 17.32
N ARG A 51 1.75 -8.66 16.96
CA ARG A 51 0.85 -9.81 16.80
C ARG A 51 0.87 -10.39 15.40
N LEU A 52 0.94 -9.52 14.41
CA LEU A 52 0.80 -9.95 13.01
C LEU A 52 2.13 -10.02 12.26
N GLY A 53 3.21 -9.57 12.89
CA GLY A 53 4.48 -9.44 12.22
C GLY A 53 4.57 -8.10 11.50
N GLN A 54 3.62 -7.85 10.62
CA GLN A 54 3.49 -6.56 9.95
C GLN A 54 2.02 -6.19 9.84
N LEU A 55 1.74 -4.89 9.91
CA LEU A 55 0.40 -4.35 9.77
C LEU A 55 0.30 -3.64 8.44
N VAL A 56 -0.69 -4.02 7.63
CA VAL A 56 -0.88 -3.41 6.32
C VAL A 56 -1.36 -1.97 6.53
N THR A 57 -0.58 -1.01 6.03
CA THR A 57 -0.84 0.42 6.21
C THR A 57 -0.88 1.12 4.86
N ALA A 58 -1.93 1.88 4.60
CA ALA A 58 -2.09 2.60 3.35
C ALA A 58 -1.92 4.09 3.55
N TYR A 59 -1.07 4.70 2.75
CA TYR A 59 -0.92 6.15 2.69
C TYR A 59 -1.73 6.64 1.50
N ILE A 60 -2.63 7.57 1.73
CA ILE A 60 -3.60 8.01 0.74
C ILE A 60 -3.44 9.49 0.42
N VAL A 61 -3.33 9.80 -0.88
CA VAL A 61 -3.45 11.18 -1.36
C VAL A 61 -4.87 11.30 -1.90
N ALA A 62 -5.71 12.04 -1.19
CA ALA A 62 -7.11 12.16 -1.54
C ALA A 62 -7.33 13.17 -2.65
N ALA A 63 -8.22 12.85 -3.59
CA ALA A 63 -8.64 13.75 -4.65
C ALA A 63 -9.87 14.55 -4.25
N GLY A 64 -10.53 14.14 -3.15
CA GLY A 64 -11.71 14.80 -2.63
C GLY A 64 -12.02 14.27 -1.25
N PRO A 65 -13.12 14.71 -0.62
CA PRO A 65 -13.47 14.24 0.71
C PRO A 65 -13.69 12.72 0.74
N VAL A 66 -12.99 12.06 1.66
CA VAL A 66 -13.12 10.61 1.82
C VAL A 66 -12.62 10.25 3.23
N THR A 67 -13.24 9.24 3.83
CA THR A 67 -12.86 8.77 5.16
C THR A 67 -12.21 7.40 5.05
N ASP A 68 -11.51 7.00 6.12
CA ASP A 68 -10.91 5.68 6.18
C ASP A 68 -11.99 4.60 6.14
N GLU A 69 -13.14 4.86 6.75
CA GLU A 69 -14.25 3.91 6.72
C GLU A 69 -14.76 3.67 5.30
N GLU A 70 -14.86 4.74 4.51
CA GLU A 70 -15.28 4.61 3.12
C GLU A 70 -14.29 3.78 2.30
N LEU A 71 -13.01 3.98 2.54
CA LEU A 71 -11.98 3.21 1.84
C LEU A 71 -11.99 1.76 2.29
N ASP A 72 -12.23 1.51 3.56
CA ASP A 72 -12.31 0.14 4.06
C ASP A 72 -13.52 -0.59 3.44
N ASP A 73 -14.66 0.09 3.35
CA ASP A 73 -15.84 -0.47 2.71
C ASP A 73 -15.58 -0.75 1.23
N HIS A 74 -14.84 0.12 0.57
CA HIS A 74 -14.47 -0.07 -0.82
C HIS A 74 -13.64 -1.36 -0.99
N CYS A 75 -12.71 -1.61 -0.09
CA CYS A 75 -11.90 -2.83 -0.12
C CYS A 75 -12.74 -4.07 0.20
N LEU A 76 -13.63 -3.97 1.18
CA LEU A 76 -14.46 -5.09 1.58
C LEU A 76 -15.48 -5.47 0.50
N ALA A 77 -15.91 -4.51 -0.29
CA ALA A 77 -16.90 -4.74 -1.34
C ALA A 77 -16.30 -5.42 -2.57
N SER A 78 -14.98 -5.47 -2.68
CA SER A 78 -14.34 -6.02 -3.85
C SER A 78 -14.28 -7.55 -3.79
N PRO A 79 -14.76 -8.24 -4.83
CA PRO A 79 -14.62 -9.70 -4.89
C PRO A 79 -13.19 -10.13 -5.19
N ASP A 80 -12.36 -9.21 -5.69
CA ASP A 80 -11.00 -9.52 -6.12
C ASP A 80 -9.98 -9.38 -5.00
N LEU A 81 -10.34 -8.70 -3.91
CA LEU A 81 -9.41 -8.46 -2.81
C LEU A 81 -9.83 -9.23 -1.57
N ALA A 82 -9.00 -10.16 -1.14
CA ALA A 82 -9.29 -10.95 0.06
C ALA A 82 -9.33 -10.03 1.28
N ARG A 83 -10.24 -10.33 2.21
CA ARG A 83 -10.46 -9.46 3.37
C ARG A 83 -9.21 -9.24 4.20
N PHE A 84 -8.36 -10.26 4.34
CA PHE A 84 -7.15 -10.13 5.15
C PHE A 84 -6.11 -9.21 4.50
N LYS A 85 -6.26 -8.91 3.22
CA LYS A 85 -5.31 -8.05 2.50
C LYS A 85 -5.62 -6.56 2.63
N ARG A 86 -6.82 -6.21 3.10
CA ARG A 86 -7.17 -4.80 3.20
C ARG A 86 -6.32 -4.10 4.26
N PRO A 87 -6.03 -2.80 4.07
CA PRO A 87 -5.26 -2.05 5.07
C PRO A 87 -5.97 -2.02 6.42
N ARG A 88 -5.17 -2.08 7.48
CA ARG A 88 -5.68 -1.93 8.84
C ARG A 88 -5.62 -0.49 9.29
N THR A 89 -4.78 0.31 8.64
CA THR A 89 -4.60 1.72 8.97
C THR A 89 -4.53 2.51 7.67
N TYR A 90 -5.21 3.67 7.65
CA TYR A 90 -5.19 4.59 6.52
C TYR A 90 -4.63 5.92 7.01
N ILE A 91 -3.59 6.42 6.35
CA ILE A 91 -2.96 7.68 6.70
C ILE A 91 -3.09 8.61 5.50
N PHE A 92 -3.72 9.76 5.71
CA PHE A 92 -3.91 10.74 4.64
C PHE A 92 -2.75 11.70 4.60
N VAL A 93 -2.16 11.87 3.41
CA VAL A 93 -1.01 12.75 3.21
C VAL A 93 -1.24 13.63 1.99
N ASP A 94 -0.48 14.73 1.92
CA ASP A 94 -0.61 15.65 0.78
C ASP A 94 0.08 15.12 -0.46
N GLU A 95 1.18 14.38 -0.27
CA GLU A 95 1.91 13.80 -1.39
C GLU A 95 2.72 12.60 -0.91
N LEU A 96 3.11 11.76 -1.84
CA LEU A 96 3.93 10.59 -1.56
C LEU A 96 5.38 10.84 -1.98
N PRO A 97 6.37 10.27 -1.26
CA PRO A 97 7.77 10.43 -1.65
C PRO A 97 8.04 9.71 -2.97
N LYS A 98 8.67 10.43 -3.88
CA LYS A 98 8.97 9.90 -5.21
C LYS A 98 10.39 10.28 -5.62
N SER A 99 10.97 9.44 -6.48
CA SER A 99 12.27 9.74 -7.05
C SER A 99 12.12 10.80 -8.12
N ALA A 100 13.24 11.29 -8.65
CA ALA A 100 13.22 12.30 -9.71
C ALA A 100 12.48 11.82 -10.94
N SER A 101 12.40 10.51 -11.16
CA SER A 101 11.66 9.94 -12.30
C SER A 101 10.18 9.69 -11.98
N GLY A 102 9.72 10.09 -10.80
CA GLY A 102 8.33 9.93 -10.42
C GLY A 102 8.00 8.58 -9.80
N LYS A 103 9.00 7.78 -9.50
CA LYS A 103 8.82 6.46 -8.94
C LYS A 103 8.59 6.53 -7.43
N LEU A 104 7.57 5.82 -6.95
CA LEU A 104 7.25 5.78 -5.53
C LEU A 104 8.40 5.20 -4.71
N LEU A 105 8.74 5.84 -3.60
CA LEU A 105 9.80 5.40 -2.70
C LEU A 105 9.20 4.93 -1.37
N ARG A 106 8.75 3.68 -1.35
CA ARG A 106 8.12 3.10 -0.16
C ARG A 106 9.04 3.08 1.05
N ARG A 107 10.34 2.94 0.82
CA ARG A 107 11.28 2.88 1.93
C ARG A 107 11.25 4.16 2.78
N LEU A 108 10.98 5.30 2.15
CA LEU A 108 10.90 6.56 2.90
C LEU A 108 9.68 6.59 3.80
N LEU A 109 8.59 5.97 3.38
CA LEU A 109 7.41 5.86 4.22
C LEU A 109 7.68 4.96 5.42
N LYS A 110 8.44 3.89 5.21
CA LYS A 110 8.80 2.98 6.29
C LYS A 110 9.67 3.67 7.33
N GLU A 111 10.56 4.57 6.87
CA GLU A 111 11.44 5.30 7.78
C GLU A 111 10.70 6.28 8.66
N GLU A 112 9.51 6.72 8.23
CA GLU A 112 8.70 7.64 9.02
C GLU A 112 7.97 6.94 10.17
N GLN A 113 7.96 5.63 10.18
CA GLN A 113 7.35 4.84 11.25
C GLN A 113 8.40 4.52 12.31
#